data_cf87b328a5092ea833fef5d06b5ecd8e
#
_entry.id   cf87b328a5092ea833fef5d06b5ecd8e
#
_cell.length_a   1.000
_cell.length_b   1.000
_cell.length_c   1.000
_cell.angle_alpha   90.00
_cell.angle_beta   90.00
_cell.angle_gamma   90.00
#
_symmetry.space_group_name_H-M   'P 1'
#
loop_
_entity.id
_entity.type
_entity.pdbx_description
1 polymer ?
#
loop_
_entity_poly.entity_id
_entity_poly.type
_entity_poly.pdbx_seq_one_letter_code
_entity_poly.pdbx_strand_id
1 'polypeptide(L)'
;MVLFAFSAAVMATQPVLAQANFDRPGGDYQSSPVASGDPADCALVCERDKRCRAWSFNYPTDAAGGAVCWLKSNVPPRTEDSCCVSGVRGAGVVELRNGAIETSIDRSGGDYRSFELKKSEGDEACKAACTGDNKCRAWTYARPGYVGKEAHCFLKKEIKPPRRKPGFISGVVR
;
A
#
# COMPACT_ATOMS: atom_id res chain seq x y z
N MET A 1 -53.53 -20.11 13.66
CA MET A 1 -52.69 -19.10 14.31
C MET A 1 -51.24 -19.40 13.87
N VAL A 2 -50.73 -18.69 12.82
CA VAL A 2 -49.41 -18.98 12.24
C VAL A 2 -48.47 -17.94 12.80
N LEU A 3 -47.49 -18.39 13.58
CA LEU A 3 -46.41 -17.52 14.12
C LEU A 3 -45.36 -17.32 13.06
N PHE A 4 -45.23 -16.08 12.54
CA PHE A 4 -44.10 -15.68 11.75
C PHE A 4 -42.91 -15.32 12.65
N ALA A 5 -41.89 -16.14 12.64
CA ALA A 5 -40.61 -15.81 13.30
C ALA A 5 -39.85 -14.83 12.41
N PHE A 6 -39.69 -13.59 12.86
CA PHE A 6 -38.78 -12.61 12.25
C PHE A 6 -37.33 -12.94 12.67
N SER A 7 -36.55 -13.50 11.76
CA SER A 7 -35.10 -13.59 11.94
C SER A 7 -34.49 -12.21 11.70
N ALA A 8 -34.02 -11.56 12.77
CA ALA A 8 -33.19 -10.36 12.66
C ALA A 8 -31.80 -10.75 12.14
N ALA A 9 -31.50 -10.40 10.90
CA ALA A 9 -30.15 -10.53 10.36
C ALA A 9 -29.25 -9.50 11.06
N VAL A 10 -28.33 -9.98 11.91
CA VAL A 10 -27.26 -9.16 12.47
C VAL A 10 -26.29 -8.85 11.32
N MET A 11 -26.36 -7.62 10.78
CA MET A 11 -25.33 -7.13 9.87
C MET A 11 -24.05 -6.92 10.67
N ALA A 12 -23.10 -7.84 10.53
CA ALA A 12 -21.76 -7.67 11.05
C ALA A 12 -21.13 -6.50 10.29
N THR A 13 -20.92 -5.37 10.95
CA THR A 13 -20.15 -4.25 10.44
C THR A 13 -18.69 -4.70 10.36
N GLN A 14 -18.23 -5.04 9.16
CA GLN A 14 -16.81 -5.31 8.93
C GLN A 14 -16.00 -4.04 9.22
N PRO A 15 -14.88 -4.14 9.95
CA PRO A 15 -14.01 -2.99 10.15
C PRO A 15 -13.55 -2.46 8.78
N VAL A 16 -13.79 -1.17 8.56
CA VAL A 16 -13.34 -0.50 7.33
C VAL A 16 -11.86 -0.24 7.46
N LEU A 17 -11.05 -1.15 6.94
CA LEU A 17 -9.60 -1.07 6.96
C LEU A 17 -9.11 -0.11 5.86
N ALA A 18 -7.98 0.57 6.11
CA ALA A 18 -7.31 1.33 5.07
C ALA A 18 -6.82 0.38 3.98
N GLN A 19 -7.02 0.76 2.72
CA GLN A 19 -6.76 -0.09 1.57
C GLN A 19 -5.67 0.50 0.69
N ALA A 20 -4.66 -0.32 0.40
CA ALA A 20 -3.70 -0.04 -0.67
C ALA A 20 -4.39 -0.12 -2.03
N ASN A 21 -3.88 0.66 -2.99
CA ASN A 21 -4.41 0.79 -4.34
C ASN A 21 -5.82 1.36 -4.42
N PHE A 22 -6.18 2.20 -3.46
CA PHE A 22 -7.42 2.97 -3.47
C PHE A 22 -7.17 4.42 -3.05
N ASP A 23 -7.79 5.35 -3.77
CA ASP A 23 -7.95 6.74 -3.38
C ASP A 23 -9.38 7.03 -2.90
N ARG A 24 -9.57 8.20 -2.29
CA ARG A 24 -10.87 8.81 -1.95
C ARG A 24 -10.90 10.24 -2.45
N PRO A 25 -11.17 10.47 -3.75
CA PRO A 25 -11.14 11.81 -4.33
C PRO A 25 -12.13 12.76 -3.66
N GLY A 26 -11.68 13.99 -3.36
CA GLY A 26 -12.52 15.06 -2.81
C GLY A 26 -12.58 15.11 -1.29
N GLY A 27 -13.26 16.16 -0.78
CA GLY A 27 -13.38 16.41 0.65
C GLY A 27 -12.11 16.91 1.34
N ASP A 28 -11.07 17.22 0.59
CA ASP A 28 -9.77 17.65 1.11
C ASP A 28 -9.87 19.05 1.76
N TYR A 29 -9.34 19.18 2.95
CA TYR A 29 -9.23 20.48 3.63
C TYR A 29 -7.79 20.82 4.00
N GLN A 30 -6.89 19.85 3.96
CA GLN A 30 -5.48 20.02 4.27
C GLN A 30 -4.65 18.95 3.56
N SER A 31 -3.45 19.34 3.14
CA SER A 31 -2.41 18.42 2.67
C SER A 31 -1.10 18.71 3.38
N SER A 32 -0.28 17.68 3.54
CA SER A 32 1.06 17.81 4.13
C SER A 32 2.02 16.77 3.54
N PRO A 33 3.31 17.11 3.40
CA PRO A 33 4.31 16.13 3.00
C PRO A 33 4.49 15.06 4.08
N VAL A 34 4.76 13.83 3.66
CA VAL A 34 5.07 12.69 4.54
C VAL A 34 6.50 12.26 4.29
N ALA A 35 7.43 12.82 5.05
CA ALA A 35 8.87 12.60 4.87
C ALA A 35 9.30 11.13 5.01
N SER A 36 8.59 10.34 5.82
CA SER A 36 8.84 8.90 5.98
C SER A 36 8.44 8.08 4.76
N GLY A 37 7.56 8.62 3.89
CA GLY A 37 6.93 7.84 2.83
C GLY A 37 6.01 6.72 3.34
N ASP A 38 5.56 6.78 4.60
CA ASP A 38 4.74 5.75 5.25
C ASP A 38 3.26 6.17 5.31
N PRO A 39 2.34 5.41 4.69
CA PRO A 39 0.90 5.69 4.81
C PRO A 39 0.39 5.64 6.26
N ALA A 40 1.07 4.91 7.16
CA ALA A 40 0.69 4.87 8.56
C ALA A 40 0.82 6.24 9.25
N ASP A 41 1.78 7.06 8.86
CA ASP A 41 1.93 8.41 9.39
C ASP A 41 0.78 9.32 8.96
N CYS A 42 0.28 9.17 7.72
CA CYS A 42 -0.92 9.88 7.26
C CYS A 42 -2.16 9.48 8.09
N ALA A 43 -2.34 8.17 8.34
CA ALA A 43 -3.41 7.68 9.21
C ALA A 43 -3.33 8.28 10.62
N LEU A 44 -2.12 8.36 11.21
CA LEU A 44 -1.89 8.95 12.53
C LEU A 44 -2.18 10.45 12.58
N VAL A 45 -1.85 11.20 11.51
CA VAL A 45 -2.19 12.63 11.40
C VAL A 45 -3.70 12.81 11.39
N CYS A 46 -4.43 12.00 10.62
CA CYS A 46 -5.89 12.02 10.60
C CYS A 46 -6.49 11.66 11.97
N GLU A 47 -5.92 10.69 12.68
CA GLU A 47 -6.40 10.27 14.00
C GLU A 47 -6.32 11.40 15.03
N ARG A 48 -5.26 12.22 14.99
CA ARG A 48 -5.02 13.34 15.91
C ARG A 48 -5.86 14.57 15.57
N ASP A 49 -6.33 14.70 14.35
CA ASP A 49 -7.16 15.84 13.92
C ASP A 49 -8.65 15.53 14.04
N LYS A 50 -9.34 16.21 14.97
CA LYS A 50 -10.78 16.03 15.21
C LYS A 50 -11.67 16.35 14.01
N ARG A 51 -11.17 17.16 13.06
CA ARG A 51 -11.86 17.49 11.81
C ARG A 51 -11.77 16.40 10.77
N CYS A 52 -10.69 15.59 10.83
CA CYS A 52 -10.47 14.52 9.85
C CYS A 52 -11.50 13.39 9.99
N ARG A 53 -12.06 12.98 8.84
CA ARG A 53 -12.99 11.85 8.73
C ARG A 53 -12.43 10.73 7.86
N ALA A 54 -11.61 11.09 6.87
CA ALA A 54 -10.92 10.18 5.99
C ALA A 54 -9.59 10.79 5.54
N TRP A 55 -8.74 9.98 4.97
CA TRP A 55 -7.43 10.40 4.48
C TRP A 55 -7.06 9.63 3.21
N SER A 56 -6.23 10.25 2.37
CA SER A 56 -5.51 9.61 1.27
C SER A 56 -4.03 9.92 1.38
N PHE A 57 -3.22 8.90 1.23
CA PHE A 57 -1.78 9.00 1.12
C PHE A 57 -1.39 8.73 -0.32
N ASN A 58 -0.72 9.68 -0.95
CA ASN A 58 -0.16 9.52 -2.29
C ASN A 58 1.32 9.16 -2.18
N TYR A 59 1.71 8.08 -2.86
CA TYR A 59 3.13 7.75 -2.99
C TYR A 59 3.87 8.84 -3.78
N PRO A 60 5.20 8.95 -3.62
CA PRO A 60 6.01 9.90 -4.40
C PRO A 60 5.75 9.74 -5.90
N THR A 61 5.66 10.88 -6.58
CA THR A 61 5.63 10.97 -8.04
C THR A 61 6.69 11.95 -8.50
N ASP A 62 7.08 11.88 -9.78
CA ASP A 62 8.03 12.82 -10.38
C ASP A 62 7.61 14.29 -10.19
N ALA A 63 6.29 14.55 -10.24
CA ALA A 63 5.73 15.89 -10.12
C ALA A 63 5.65 16.40 -8.68
N ALA A 64 5.42 15.50 -7.71
CA ALA A 64 5.20 15.87 -6.31
C ALA A 64 6.48 15.87 -5.46
N GLY A 65 7.59 15.32 -5.96
CA GLY A 65 8.88 15.29 -5.26
C GLY A 65 8.91 14.51 -3.95
N GLY A 66 7.77 13.96 -3.47
CA GLY A 66 7.65 13.22 -2.22
C GLY A 66 6.24 12.70 -1.98
N ALA A 67 6.08 11.92 -0.91
CA ALA A 67 4.77 11.43 -0.49
C ALA A 67 3.94 12.55 0.14
N VAL A 68 2.62 12.54 -0.11
CA VAL A 68 1.68 13.55 0.39
C VAL A 68 0.50 12.88 1.11
N CYS A 69 0.15 13.43 2.26
CA CYS A 69 -1.05 13.09 3.01
C CYS A 69 -2.15 14.13 2.76
N TRP A 70 -3.34 13.67 2.39
CA TRP A 70 -4.54 14.47 2.20
C TRP A 70 -5.55 14.15 3.29
N LEU A 71 -5.91 15.14 4.10
CA LEU A 71 -6.93 15.01 5.15
C LEU A 71 -8.29 15.50 4.64
N LYS A 72 -9.33 14.73 4.91
CA LYS A 72 -10.68 14.94 4.38
C LYS A 72 -11.69 15.16 5.49
N SER A 73 -12.57 16.14 5.30
CA SER A 73 -13.62 16.52 6.27
C SER A 73 -14.87 15.63 6.21
N ASN A 74 -15.01 14.82 5.17
CA ASN A 74 -16.04 13.82 4.96
C ASN A 74 -15.39 12.49 4.54
N VAL A 75 -16.20 11.48 4.23
CA VAL A 75 -15.75 10.17 3.75
C VAL A 75 -16.21 9.98 2.30
N PRO A 76 -15.41 10.44 1.30
CA PRO A 76 -15.76 10.21 -0.10
C PRO A 76 -15.74 8.70 -0.44
N PRO A 77 -16.50 8.27 -1.48
CA PRO A 77 -16.38 6.94 -2.03
C PRO A 77 -14.92 6.65 -2.43
N ARG A 78 -14.51 5.42 -2.25
CA ARG A 78 -13.17 4.98 -2.70
C ARG A 78 -13.20 4.66 -4.19
N THR A 79 -12.11 4.99 -4.87
CA THR A 79 -11.84 4.66 -6.27
C THR A 79 -10.54 3.86 -6.34
N GLU A 80 -10.51 2.83 -7.16
CA GLU A 80 -9.29 2.05 -7.37
C GLU A 80 -8.23 2.91 -8.07
N ASP A 81 -7.08 3.06 -7.42
CA ASP A 81 -5.95 3.82 -7.93
C ASP A 81 -4.65 3.35 -7.26
N SER A 82 -3.70 2.89 -8.06
CA SER A 82 -2.39 2.40 -7.59
C SER A 82 -1.48 3.48 -7.00
N CYS A 83 -1.81 4.76 -7.19
CA CYS A 83 -1.06 5.89 -6.61
C CYS A 83 -1.05 5.87 -5.09
N CYS A 84 -2.05 5.20 -4.49
CA CYS A 84 -2.53 5.69 -3.22
C CYS A 84 -2.83 4.57 -2.21
N VAL A 85 -2.85 4.97 -0.95
CA VAL A 85 -3.47 4.22 0.15
C VAL A 85 -4.47 5.16 0.80
N SER A 86 -5.70 4.71 1.01
CA SER A 86 -6.70 5.55 1.67
C SER A 86 -7.44 4.82 2.77
N GLY A 87 -7.94 5.59 3.73
CA GLY A 87 -8.69 5.06 4.86
C GLY A 87 -9.65 6.07 5.47
N VAL A 88 -10.45 5.58 6.40
CA VAL A 88 -11.26 6.42 7.27
C VAL A 88 -10.54 6.60 8.62
N ARG A 89 -10.91 7.64 9.37
CA ARG A 89 -10.39 7.84 10.72
C ARG A 89 -10.63 6.61 11.59
N GLY A 90 -9.63 6.21 12.36
CA GLY A 90 -9.66 5.00 13.20
C GLY A 90 -9.44 3.68 12.44
N ALA A 91 -9.35 3.69 11.13
CA ALA A 91 -8.95 2.54 10.34
C ALA A 91 -7.42 2.46 10.29
N GLY A 92 -6.83 1.46 10.92
CA GLY A 92 -5.40 1.18 10.81
C GLY A 92 -5.02 0.76 9.38
N VAL A 93 -3.77 0.96 9.01
CA VAL A 93 -3.22 0.46 7.73
C VAL A 93 -3.02 -1.05 7.85
N VAL A 94 -3.70 -1.82 7.00
CA VAL A 94 -3.50 -3.26 6.89
C VAL A 94 -2.52 -3.56 5.78
N GLU A 95 -1.43 -4.18 6.14
CA GLU A 95 -0.40 -4.63 5.21
C GLU A 95 -0.61 -6.12 4.90
N LEU A 96 -0.70 -6.46 3.61
CA LEU A 96 -0.81 -7.86 3.18
C LEU A 96 0.53 -8.56 3.42
N ARG A 97 0.48 -9.69 4.15
CA ARG A 97 1.65 -10.50 4.49
C ARG A 97 1.33 -11.98 4.34
N ASN A 98 1.11 -12.43 3.13
CA ASN A 98 0.80 -13.83 2.84
C ASN A 98 1.99 -14.65 2.26
N GLY A 99 3.20 -14.07 2.30
CA GLY A 99 4.42 -14.70 1.77
C GLY A 99 4.57 -14.61 0.24
N ALA A 100 3.47 -14.62 -0.51
CA ALA A 100 3.49 -14.45 -1.96
C ALA A 100 3.57 -12.97 -2.37
N ILE A 101 2.88 -12.10 -1.59
CA ILE A 101 2.95 -10.63 -1.71
C ILE A 101 2.96 -10.06 -0.28
N GLU A 102 3.94 -9.23 0.00
CA GLU A 102 4.16 -8.62 1.31
C GLU A 102 4.34 -7.12 1.12
N THR A 103 3.29 -6.35 1.38
CA THR A 103 3.32 -4.89 1.26
C THR A 103 4.10 -4.26 2.41
N SER A 104 4.79 -3.14 2.14
CA SER A 104 5.67 -2.43 3.07
C SER A 104 6.78 -3.31 3.64
N ILE A 105 7.24 -4.29 2.87
CA ILE A 105 8.32 -5.21 3.24
C ILE A 105 9.44 -5.17 2.22
N ASP A 106 10.66 -5.12 2.72
CA ASP A 106 11.89 -5.43 1.97
C ASP A 106 12.55 -6.68 2.56
N ARG A 107 13.05 -7.55 1.67
CA ARG A 107 13.90 -8.69 2.00
C ARG A 107 15.33 -8.38 1.58
N SER A 108 15.93 -7.39 2.25
CA SER A 108 17.24 -6.82 1.89
C SER A 108 18.33 -7.85 1.75
N GLY A 109 19.09 -7.78 0.65
CA GLY A 109 20.23 -8.63 0.35
C GLY A 109 19.90 -9.88 -0.46
N GLY A 110 20.94 -10.59 -0.87
CA GLY A 110 20.81 -11.76 -1.74
C GLY A 110 20.50 -11.43 -3.20
N ASP A 111 20.59 -10.16 -3.59
CA ASP A 111 20.32 -9.69 -4.93
C ASP A 111 21.38 -10.22 -5.92
N TYR A 112 20.92 -10.77 -7.02
CA TYR A 112 21.80 -11.18 -8.12
C TYR A 112 21.49 -10.42 -9.42
N ARG A 113 20.33 -9.75 -9.47
CA ARG A 113 19.91 -8.92 -10.58
C ARG A 113 19.01 -7.81 -10.06
N SER A 114 19.18 -6.60 -10.60
CA SER A 114 18.26 -5.49 -10.37
C SER A 114 18.09 -4.70 -11.65
N PHE A 115 16.92 -4.08 -11.84
CA PHE A 115 16.61 -3.30 -13.02
C PHE A 115 15.47 -2.33 -12.75
N GLU A 116 15.47 -1.25 -13.51
CA GLU A 116 14.36 -0.30 -13.54
C GLU A 116 13.16 -0.88 -14.30
N LEU A 117 11.98 -0.57 -13.83
CA LEU A 117 10.72 -0.91 -14.47
C LEU A 117 10.19 0.27 -15.28
N LYS A 118 9.44 0.00 -16.32
CA LYS A 118 8.74 1.03 -17.09
C LYS A 118 7.62 1.66 -16.24
N LYS A 119 7.24 2.89 -16.53
CA LYS A 119 6.18 3.61 -15.79
C LYS A 119 4.83 2.87 -15.72
N SER A 120 4.54 2.02 -16.70
CA SER A 120 3.33 1.20 -16.75
C SER A 120 3.44 -0.14 -16.02
N GLU A 121 4.62 -0.47 -15.50
CA GLU A 121 4.91 -1.76 -14.86
C GLU A 121 4.92 -1.59 -13.34
N GLY A 122 4.22 -2.49 -12.64
CA GLY A 122 4.15 -2.53 -11.18
C GLY A 122 4.89 -3.73 -10.58
N ASP A 123 4.57 -4.02 -9.35
CA ASP A 123 5.12 -5.15 -8.58
C ASP A 123 4.86 -6.51 -9.26
N GLU A 124 3.75 -6.65 -9.99
CA GLU A 124 3.46 -7.88 -10.73
C GLU A 124 4.48 -8.18 -11.84
N ALA A 125 5.07 -7.15 -12.47
CA ALA A 125 6.14 -7.34 -13.45
C ALA A 125 7.42 -7.85 -12.77
N CYS A 126 7.75 -7.34 -11.58
CA CYS A 126 8.87 -7.82 -10.78
C CYS A 126 8.66 -9.27 -10.33
N LYS A 127 7.48 -9.61 -9.85
CA LYS A 127 7.08 -10.97 -9.50
C LYS A 127 7.17 -11.92 -10.70
N ALA A 128 6.65 -11.52 -11.86
CA ALA A 128 6.70 -12.31 -13.09
C ALA A 128 8.15 -12.57 -13.53
N ALA A 129 9.02 -11.56 -13.46
CA ALA A 129 10.45 -11.72 -13.75
C ALA A 129 11.13 -12.73 -12.82
N CYS A 130 10.76 -12.75 -11.53
CA CYS A 130 11.26 -13.74 -10.57
C CYS A 130 10.70 -15.13 -10.85
N THR A 131 9.43 -15.24 -11.15
CA THR A 131 8.78 -16.54 -11.45
C THR A 131 9.34 -17.19 -12.71
N GLY A 132 9.74 -16.38 -13.69
CA GLY A 132 10.37 -16.85 -14.95
C GLY A 132 11.85 -17.16 -14.83
N ASP A 133 12.51 -16.93 -13.71
CA ASP A 133 13.94 -17.14 -13.51
C ASP A 133 14.20 -18.23 -12.46
N ASN A 134 14.77 -19.36 -12.91
CA ASN A 134 15.04 -20.52 -12.06
C ASN A 134 16.01 -20.24 -10.90
N LYS A 135 16.79 -19.16 -10.95
CA LYS A 135 17.67 -18.73 -9.85
C LYS A 135 16.92 -17.94 -8.79
N CYS A 136 15.78 -17.36 -9.16
CA CYS A 136 15.04 -16.48 -8.24
C CYS A 136 14.33 -17.28 -7.14
N ARG A 137 14.44 -16.80 -5.91
CA ARG A 137 13.78 -17.36 -4.74
C ARG A 137 12.88 -16.33 -4.05
N ALA A 138 13.21 -15.06 -4.19
CA ALA A 138 12.45 -13.94 -3.68
C ALA A 138 12.66 -12.71 -4.57
N TRP A 139 11.75 -11.77 -4.49
CA TRP A 139 11.81 -10.52 -5.21
C TRP A 139 11.44 -9.36 -4.29
N THR A 140 11.93 -8.19 -4.63
CA THR A 140 11.51 -6.93 -4.00
C THR A 140 11.28 -5.89 -5.08
N TYR A 141 10.13 -5.26 -5.05
CA TYR A 141 9.76 -4.10 -5.85
C TYR A 141 9.89 -2.86 -4.96
N ALA A 142 10.59 -1.84 -5.44
CA ALA A 142 10.60 -0.51 -4.85
C ALA A 142 9.79 0.44 -5.72
N ARG A 143 8.84 1.15 -5.11
CA ARG A 143 8.05 2.17 -5.81
C ARG A 143 8.94 3.33 -6.28
N PRO A 144 8.51 4.09 -7.31
CA PRO A 144 9.19 5.32 -7.71
C PRO A 144 9.46 6.23 -6.50
N GLY A 145 10.61 6.90 -6.48
CA GLY A 145 11.01 7.83 -5.41
C GLY A 145 11.62 7.18 -4.16
N TYR A 146 11.65 5.85 -4.04
CA TYR A 146 12.24 5.17 -2.86
C TYR A 146 13.67 4.69 -3.06
N VAL A 147 14.06 4.34 -4.28
CA VAL A 147 15.45 3.95 -4.63
C VAL A 147 16.01 4.87 -5.70
N GLY A 148 15.16 5.30 -6.62
CA GLY A 148 15.48 6.16 -7.73
C GLY A 148 14.22 6.81 -8.24
N LYS A 149 14.31 7.51 -9.37
CA LYS A 149 13.19 8.19 -9.99
C LYS A 149 12.11 7.19 -10.47
N GLU A 150 12.55 6.11 -11.08
CA GLU A 150 11.69 5.06 -11.60
C GLU A 150 11.52 3.92 -10.57
N ALA A 151 10.50 3.07 -10.76
CA ALA A 151 10.34 1.87 -9.98
C ALA A 151 11.50 0.89 -10.22
N HIS A 152 11.89 0.16 -9.18
CA HIS A 152 13.04 -0.74 -9.25
C HIS A 152 12.68 -2.16 -8.80
N CYS A 153 13.14 -3.14 -9.54
CA CYS A 153 12.97 -4.56 -9.23
C CYS A 153 14.29 -5.18 -8.80
N PHE A 154 14.28 -5.96 -7.72
CA PHE A 154 15.40 -6.72 -7.21
C PHE A 154 15.06 -8.20 -7.19
N LEU A 155 15.81 -9.03 -7.93
CA LEU A 155 15.68 -10.49 -7.93
C LEU A 155 16.74 -11.11 -7.02
N LYS A 156 16.31 -11.98 -6.13
CA LYS A 156 17.12 -12.54 -5.04
C LYS A 156 17.26 -14.05 -5.17
N LYS A 157 18.51 -14.55 -5.05
CA LYS A 157 18.82 -15.98 -5.01
C LYS A 157 18.57 -16.64 -3.66
N GLU A 158 18.35 -15.82 -2.61
CA GLU A 158 18.16 -16.26 -1.23
C GLU A 158 16.92 -15.57 -0.64
N ILE A 159 16.18 -16.30 0.19
CA ILE A 159 15.06 -15.75 0.96
C ILE A 159 15.62 -15.15 2.25
N LYS A 160 15.73 -13.83 2.31
CA LYS A 160 16.15 -13.11 3.53
C LYS A 160 14.94 -12.82 4.42
N PRO A 161 15.15 -12.62 5.74
CA PRO A 161 14.08 -12.23 6.65
C PRO A 161 13.36 -10.95 6.20
N PRO A 162 12.02 -10.88 6.33
CA PRO A 162 11.27 -9.69 5.99
C PRO A 162 11.56 -8.56 6.98
N ARG A 163 11.73 -7.35 6.48
CA ARG A 163 11.84 -6.12 7.28
C ARG A 163 10.84 -5.10 6.79
N ARG A 164 10.13 -4.46 7.72
CA ARG A 164 9.20 -3.39 7.34
C ARG A 164 9.95 -2.25 6.68
N LYS A 165 9.51 -1.89 5.48
CA LYS A 165 10.08 -0.78 4.69
C LYS A 165 8.99 -0.21 3.79
N PRO A 166 8.38 0.92 4.16
CA PRO A 166 7.34 1.57 3.37
C PRO A 166 7.79 1.83 1.94
N GLY A 167 6.85 1.75 0.99
CA GLY A 167 7.14 1.92 -0.44
C GLY A 167 7.74 0.70 -1.13
N PHE A 168 8.02 -0.37 -0.37
CA PHE A 168 8.52 -1.63 -0.92
C PHE A 168 7.45 -2.72 -0.89
N ILE A 169 7.49 -3.63 -1.84
CA ILE A 169 6.68 -4.82 -1.90
C ILE A 169 7.59 -5.99 -2.18
N SER A 170 7.52 -7.03 -1.40
CA SER A 170 8.32 -8.24 -1.58
C SER A 170 7.45 -9.48 -1.75
N GLY A 171 8.07 -10.56 -2.19
CA GLY A 171 7.44 -11.87 -2.20
C GLY A 171 8.45 -12.99 -2.37
N VAL A 172 8.00 -14.20 -2.07
CA VAL A 172 8.79 -15.43 -2.19
C VAL A 172 8.21 -16.26 -3.34
N VAL A 173 9.08 -16.81 -4.17
CA VAL A 173 8.75 -17.74 -5.24
C VAL A 173 9.29 -19.11 -4.84
N ARG A 174 8.45 -20.13 -4.90
CA ARG A 174 8.79 -21.53 -4.58
C ARG A 174 9.08 -22.32 -5.85
#